data_7a72a715bbcf9bc7b7ec6a6ff3a2c191
#
_entry.id   7a72a715bbcf9bc7b7ec6a6ff3a2c191
#
_cell.length_a   1.000
_cell.length_b   1.000
_cell.length_c   1.000
_cell.angle_alpha   90.00
_cell.angle_beta   90.00
_cell.angle_gamma   90.00
#
_symmetry.space_group_name_H-M   'P 1'
#
loop_
_entity.id
_entity.type
_entity.pdbx_description
1 polymer ?
#
loop_
_entity_poly.entity_id
_entity_poly.type
_entity_poly.pdbx_seq_one_letter_code
_entity_poly.pdbx_strand_id
1 'polypeptide(L)'
;MNRLDRAPACRISLLAGNARLFSGFTFNRYFRLLVSLEPSVIAVGAVARGRPVGLALGICNSGQEAELLSIAVAPAERRRGIGLALAEAWREEAARRGMAGIVARYGEANAGRAGFEALSASAGWDAPAEDGLMVTGRAGAMAEVVGTWRAIVSRLAHPDLYEYAPMNLSKADRTTVSACLSRPEAAGMLGPVVLAHRMAPDFSALIRRQGIVVGWVLASQAAERSIHYDEAFLDPVYWHSGMMIGAYHHCYARQAALLGRDSVATYYTDPTRPRMVALTRRRFAPIADRIETILAVRSAVARPSSTSFNRKGSIHEHRSA
;
A
#
# COMPACT_ATOMS: atom_id res chain seq x y z
N MET A 1 -33.11 43.31 -8.53
CA MET A 1 -32.58 42.46 -9.60
C MET A 1 -31.21 41.95 -9.18
N ASN A 2 -31.17 40.87 -8.40
CA ASN A 2 -29.90 40.29 -7.93
C ASN A 2 -29.66 38.97 -8.64
N ARG A 3 -28.77 38.99 -9.63
CA ARG A 3 -28.09 37.78 -10.07
C ARG A 3 -27.11 37.38 -8.98
N LEU A 4 -27.53 36.46 -8.10
CA LEU A 4 -26.63 35.74 -7.23
C LEU A 4 -25.58 35.07 -8.11
N ASP A 5 -24.35 35.62 -8.09
CA ASP A 5 -23.15 34.97 -8.59
C ASP A 5 -23.05 33.58 -7.92
N ARG A 6 -23.54 32.55 -8.62
CA ARG A 6 -23.24 31.16 -8.25
C ARG A 6 -21.73 31.02 -8.35
N ALA A 7 -21.08 30.92 -7.20
CA ALA A 7 -19.67 30.53 -7.15
C ALA A 7 -19.44 29.38 -8.14
N PRO A 8 -18.41 29.42 -8.98
CA PRO A 8 -18.18 28.40 -9.99
C PRO A 8 -18.14 27.03 -9.33
N ALA A 9 -19.04 26.17 -9.79
CA ALA A 9 -19.21 24.83 -9.23
C ALA A 9 -17.86 24.10 -9.24
N CYS A 10 -17.50 23.48 -8.10
CA CYS A 10 -16.34 22.61 -8.06
C CYS A 10 -16.62 21.38 -8.94
N ARG A 11 -15.74 21.11 -9.89
CA ARG A 11 -15.82 19.94 -10.76
C ARG A 11 -15.01 18.80 -10.17
N ILE A 12 -15.65 17.67 -9.96
CA ILE A 12 -15.01 16.42 -9.56
C ILE A 12 -14.87 15.54 -10.81
N SER A 13 -13.70 14.98 -11.04
CA SER A 13 -13.49 14.09 -12.20
C SER A 13 -12.37 13.08 -11.95
N LEU A 14 -12.50 11.90 -12.56
CA LEU A 14 -11.40 10.96 -12.68
C LEU A 14 -10.29 11.60 -13.52
N LEU A 15 -9.06 11.50 -13.03
CA LEU A 15 -7.88 12.01 -13.73
C LEU A 15 -7.33 10.93 -14.66
N ALA A 16 -6.74 11.37 -15.78
CA ALA A 16 -6.10 10.52 -16.75
C ALA A 16 -4.74 11.11 -17.16
N GLY A 17 -3.82 10.26 -17.58
CA GLY A 17 -2.51 10.68 -18.03
C GLY A 17 -1.64 11.27 -16.91
N ASN A 18 -1.22 12.51 -17.04
CA ASN A 18 -0.36 13.21 -16.09
C ASN A 18 -1.18 14.08 -15.13
N ALA A 19 -1.17 13.71 -13.87
CA ALA A 19 -1.90 14.40 -12.80
C ALA A 19 -0.99 15.23 -11.87
N ARG A 20 0.22 15.62 -12.30
CA ARG A 20 1.22 16.35 -11.48
C ARG A 20 0.70 17.64 -10.88
N LEU A 21 -0.26 18.30 -11.51
CA LEU A 21 -0.88 19.52 -10.98
C LEU A 21 -1.55 19.32 -9.61
N PHE A 22 -1.88 18.07 -9.27
CA PHE A 22 -2.48 17.70 -8.00
C PHE A 22 -1.45 17.26 -6.94
N SER A 23 -0.15 17.33 -7.21
CA SER A 23 0.90 16.84 -6.32
C SER A 23 0.88 17.45 -4.91
N GLY A 24 0.44 18.71 -4.78
CA GLY A 24 0.29 19.37 -3.48
C GLY A 24 -0.82 18.80 -2.58
N PHE A 25 -1.61 17.85 -3.07
CA PHE A 25 -2.72 17.19 -2.34
C PHE A 25 -2.42 15.75 -1.95
N THR A 26 -1.18 15.28 -2.07
CA THR A 26 -0.77 13.95 -1.64
C THR A 26 0.61 13.98 -0.99
N PHE A 27 1.00 12.87 -0.37
CA PHE A 27 2.34 12.72 0.24
C PHE A 27 3.41 12.55 -0.84
N ASN A 28 4.62 13.06 -0.59
CA ASN A 28 5.74 12.98 -1.52
C ASN A 28 6.02 11.55 -2.02
N ARG A 29 5.87 10.55 -1.14
CA ARG A 29 6.04 9.12 -1.48
C ARG A 29 5.11 8.63 -2.58
N TYR A 30 3.95 9.28 -2.75
CA TYR A 30 2.95 8.92 -3.77
C TYR A 30 3.02 9.79 -5.02
N PHE A 31 3.93 10.77 -5.07
CA PHE A 31 4.06 11.69 -6.20
C PHE A 31 4.25 10.96 -7.54
N ARG A 32 5.02 9.88 -7.55
CA ARG A 32 5.28 9.09 -8.76
C ARG A 32 4.00 8.51 -9.37
N LEU A 33 3.00 8.18 -8.54
CA LEU A 33 1.70 7.69 -9.03
C LEU A 33 0.93 8.72 -9.85
N LEU A 34 1.21 10.02 -9.65
CA LEU A 34 0.58 11.11 -10.40
C LEU A 34 1.32 11.46 -11.70
N VAL A 35 2.54 10.98 -11.88
CA VAL A 35 3.34 11.24 -13.08
C VAL A 35 2.84 10.42 -14.25
N SER A 36 2.48 9.15 -13.97
CA SER A 36 1.91 8.22 -14.92
C SER A 36 0.87 7.41 -14.18
N LEU A 37 -0.40 7.65 -14.50
CA LEU A 37 -1.51 6.93 -13.88
C LEU A 37 -1.62 5.53 -14.51
N GLU A 38 -1.03 4.56 -13.82
CA GLU A 38 -1.15 3.14 -14.20
C GLU A 38 -2.61 2.66 -14.04
N PRO A 39 -3.01 1.58 -14.75
CA PRO A 39 -4.36 1.03 -14.63
C PRO A 39 -4.80 0.67 -13.21
N SER A 40 -3.85 0.35 -12.32
CA SER A 40 -4.12 0.07 -10.91
C SER A 40 -4.38 1.32 -10.07
N VAL A 41 -4.04 2.52 -10.57
CA VAL A 41 -4.18 3.77 -9.83
C VAL A 41 -5.56 4.39 -10.07
N ILE A 42 -6.21 4.81 -8.98
CA ILE A 42 -7.41 5.65 -9.03
C ILE A 42 -7.04 7.03 -8.49
N ALA A 43 -7.16 8.04 -9.33
CA ALA A 43 -6.96 9.43 -8.96
C ALA A 43 -8.19 10.25 -9.34
N VAL A 44 -8.86 10.83 -8.35
CA VAL A 44 -10.02 11.71 -8.53
C VAL A 44 -9.65 13.12 -8.09
N GLY A 45 -9.74 14.06 -9.00
CA GLY A 45 -9.37 15.46 -8.77
C GLY A 45 -10.59 16.37 -8.61
N ALA A 46 -10.44 17.37 -7.76
CA ALA A 46 -11.38 18.48 -7.62
C ALA A 46 -10.76 19.76 -8.18
N VAL A 47 -11.49 20.44 -9.08
CA VAL A 47 -11.07 21.69 -9.70
C VAL A 47 -12.13 22.76 -9.45
N ALA A 48 -11.72 23.89 -8.92
CA ALA A 48 -12.57 25.08 -8.76
C ALA A 48 -11.87 26.29 -9.41
N ARG A 49 -12.61 27.08 -10.18
CA ARG A 49 -12.08 28.26 -10.88
C ARG A 49 -10.82 27.95 -11.72
N GLY A 50 -10.79 26.78 -12.36
CA GLY A 50 -9.66 26.34 -13.20
C GLY A 50 -8.41 25.88 -12.42
N ARG A 51 -8.46 25.80 -11.08
CA ARG A 51 -7.33 25.39 -10.23
C ARG A 51 -7.63 24.10 -9.47
N PRO A 52 -6.67 23.19 -9.32
CA PRO A 52 -6.78 22.05 -8.42
C PRO A 52 -7.06 22.51 -6.99
N VAL A 53 -8.08 21.92 -6.36
CA VAL A 53 -8.47 22.24 -4.98
C VAL A 53 -8.59 21.01 -4.10
N GLY A 54 -8.43 19.81 -4.65
CA GLY A 54 -8.44 18.57 -3.88
C GLY A 54 -8.13 17.35 -4.72
N LEU A 55 -7.77 16.26 -4.05
CA LEU A 55 -7.41 14.98 -4.66
C LEU A 55 -7.83 13.84 -3.73
N ALA A 56 -8.39 12.78 -4.27
CA ALA A 56 -8.42 11.44 -3.69
C ALA A 56 -7.56 10.51 -4.56
N LEU A 57 -6.56 9.88 -3.97
CA LEU A 57 -5.59 9.02 -4.66
C LEU A 57 -5.54 7.65 -3.97
N GLY A 58 -5.63 6.60 -4.73
CA GLY A 58 -5.51 5.24 -4.23
C GLY A 58 -5.18 4.23 -5.31
N ILE A 59 -5.15 2.96 -4.93
CA ILE A 59 -4.76 1.84 -5.79
C ILE A 59 -5.75 0.68 -5.67
N CYS A 60 -5.97 0.00 -6.79
CA CYS A 60 -6.60 -1.32 -6.81
C CYS A 60 -5.51 -2.38 -6.69
N ASN A 61 -5.50 -3.11 -5.59
CA ASN A 61 -4.60 -4.24 -5.41
C ASN A 61 -5.16 -5.49 -6.11
N SER A 62 -4.34 -6.53 -6.23
CA SER A 62 -4.76 -7.83 -6.78
C SER A 62 -5.82 -8.55 -5.93
N GLY A 63 -6.08 -8.06 -4.71
CA GLY A 63 -7.20 -8.48 -3.86
C GLY A 63 -8.53 -7.85 -4.27
N GLN A 64 -9.57 -8.12 -3.49
CA GLN A 64 -10.91 -7.56 -3.74
C GLN A 64 -11.10 -6.15 -3.16
N GLU A 65 -10.11 -5.58 -2.49
CA GLU A 65 -10.18 -4.25 -1.87
C GLU A 65 -9.28 -3.25 -2.61
N ALA A 66 -9.81 -2.03 -2.81
CA ALA A 66 -9.01 -0.88 -3.23
C ALA A 66 -8.55 -0.10 -1.99
N GLU A 67 -7.31 0.41 -2.03
CA GLU A 67 -6.75 1.18 -0.93
C GLU A 67 -6.70 2.68 -1.26
N LEU A 68 -7.39 3.50 -0.46
CA LEU A 68 -7.29 4.95 -0.50
C LEU A 68 -6.02 5.39 0.23
N LEU A 69 -5.01 5.85 -0.51
CA LEU A 69 -3.70 6.24 0.01
C LEU A 69 -3.66 7.66 0.57
N SER A 70 -4.45 8.56 -0.01
CA SER A 70 -4.57 9.93 0.47
C SER A 70 -5.83 10.61 -0.05
N ILE A 71 -6.39 11.50 0.78
CA ILE A 71 -7.44 12.43 0.40
C ILE A 71 -7.15 13.79 1.03
N ALA A 72 -7.17 14.83 0.22
CA ALA A 72 -6.92 16.18 0.71
C ALA A 72 -7.72 17.22 -0.07
N VAL A 73 -8.11 18.30 0.66
CA VAL A 73 -8.79 19.48 0.11
C VAL A 73 -8.05 20.72 0.59
N ALA A 74 -7.87 21.68 -0.32
CA ALA A 74 -7.25 22.97 -0.02
C ALA A 74 -7.91 23.61 1.20
N PRO A 75 -7.15 24.17 2.17
CA PRO A 75 -7.73 24.73 3.41
C PRO A 75 -8.87 25.70 3.17
N ALA A 76 -8.73 26.60 2.18
CA ALA A 76 -9.74 27.61 1.83
C ALA A 76 -11.05 27.02 1.22
N GLU A 77 -11.02 25.77 0.77
CA GLU A 77 -12.15 25.09 0.12
C GLU A 77 -12.75 23.97 1.00
N ARG A 78 -12.25 23.81 2.22
CA ARG A 78 -12.78 22.82 3.19
C ARG A 78 -14.19 23.18 3.65
N ARG A 79 -14.90 22.19 4.22
CA ARG A 79 -16.28 22.32 4.77
C ARG A 79 -17.33 22.71 3.72
N ARG A 80 -17.06 22.43 2.43
CA ARG A 80 -17.96 22.66 1.29
C ARG A 80 -18.44 21.37 0.62
N GLY A 81 -18.30 20.22 1.28
CA GLY A 81 -18.67 18.91 0.72
C GLY A 81 -17.66 18.31 -0.26
N ILE A 82 -16.59 19.03 -0.65
CA ILE A 82 -15.64 18.58 -1.68
C ILE A 82 -14.96 17.27 -1.27
N GLY A 83 -14.56 17.12 0.00
CA GLY A 83 -13.92 15.90 0.49
C GLY A 83 -14.85 14.68 0.37
N LEU A 84 -16.14 14.86 0.73
CA LEU A 84 -17.15 13.81 0.60
C LEU A 84 -17.35 13.41 -0.87
N ALA A 85 -17.52 14.39 -1.75
CA ALA A 85 -17.70 14.14 -3.18
C ALA A 85 -16.47 13.44 -3.81
N LEU A 86 -15.25 13.76 -3.35
CA LEU A 86 -14.02 13.06 -3.76
C LEU A 86 -14.02 11.60 -3.28
N ALA A 87 -14.40 11.35 -2.02
CA ALA A 87 -14.45 10.00 -1.45
C ALA A 87 -15.50 9.12 -2.15
N GLU A 88 -16.67 9.69 -2.43
CA GLU A 88 -17.75 9.01 -3.15
C GLU A 88 -17.36 8.69 -4.59
N ALA A 89 -16.85 9.66 -5.35
CA ALA A 89 -16.42 9.44 -6.73
C ALA A 89 -15.26 8.43 -6.81
N TRP A 90 -14.36 8.43 -5.83
CA TRP A 90 -13.28 7.45 -5.76
C TRP A 90 -13.81 6.04 -5.47
N ARG A 91 -14.78 5.91 -4.54
CA ARG A 91 -15.46 4.65 -4.22
C ARG A 91 -16.23 4.09 -5.42
N GLU A 92 -16.95 4.94 -6.15
CA GLU A 92 -17.66 4.56 -7.36
C GLU A 92 -16.73 4.03 -8.44
N GLU A 93 -15.55 4.67 -8.59
CA GLU A 93 -14.54 4.20 -9.52
C GLU A 93 -13.96 2.85 -9.11
N ALA A 94 -13.71 2.62 -7.81
CA ALA A 94 -13.29 1.33 -7.29
C ALA A 94 -14.34 0.24 -7.59
N ALA A 95 -15.62 0.55 -7.39
CA ALA A 95 -16.74 -0.34 -7.75
C ALA A 95 -16.74 -0.68 -9.25
N ARG A 96 -16.58 0.32 -10.12
CA ARG A 96 -16.52 0.14 -11.58
C ARG A 96 -15.37 -0.77 -12.01
N ARG A 97 -14.26 -0.76 -11.26
CA ARG A 97 -13.10 -1.66 -11.48
C ARG A 97 -13.29 -3.04 -10.84
N GLY A 98 -14.46 -3.32 -10.28
CA GLY A 98 -14.80 -4.64 -9.74
C GLY A 98 -14.29 -4.89 -8.32
N MET A 99 -13.87 -3.86 -7.60
CA MET A 99 -13.50 -4.01 -6.19
C MET A 99 -14.74 -4.26 -5.33
N ALA A 100 -14.65 -5.19 -4.40
CA ALA A 100 -15.73 -5.54 -3.48
C ALA A 100 -15.72 -4.67 -2.21
N GLY A 101 -14.58 -4.08 -1.89
CA GLY A 101 -14.39 -3.22 -0.71
C GLY A 101 -13.36 -2.14 -0.95
N ILE A 102 -13.33 -1.21 -0.02
CA ILE A 102 -12.31 -0.17 0.08
C ILE A 102 -11.75 -0.16 1.48
N VAL A 103 -10.49 0.23 1.59
CA VAL A 103 -9.79 0.42 2.87
C VAL A 103 -8.97 1.70 2.82
N ALA A 104 -8.89 2.41 3.92
CA ALA A 104 -7.92 3.49 4.11
C ALA A 104 -7.22 3.31 5.45
N ARG A 105 -5.87 3.35 5.42
CA ARG A 105 -4.99 3.15 6.58
C ARG A 105 -4.32 4.46 6.96
N TYR A 106 -4.26 4.74 8.26
CA TYR A 106 -3.61 5.94 8.78
C TYR A 106 -3.07 5.68 10.18
N GLY A 107 -1.99 6.40 10.52
CA GLY A 107 -1.42 6.34 11.85
C GLY A 107 -2.30 7.06 12.87
N GLU A 108 -2.36 6.52 14.09
CA GLU A 108 -3.12 7.10 15.20
C GLU A 108 -2.71 8.55 15.50
N ALA A 109 -1.41 8.86 15.33
CA ALA A 109 -0.88 10.21 15.53
C ALA A 109 -0.96 11.13 14.29
N ASN A 110 -1.67 10.72 13.23
CA ASN A 110 -1.81 11.55 12.03
C ASN A 110 -2.58 12.84 12.34
N ALA A 111 -1.97 13.99 12.05
CA ALA A 111 -2.59 15.30 12.29
C ALA A 111 -3.93 15.50 11.54
N GLY A 112 -4.13 14.80 10.43
CA GLY A 112 -5.38 14.80 9.65
C GLY A 112 -6.46 13.85 10.15
N ARG A 113 -6.18 13.05 11.19
CA ARG A 113 -7.04 11.96 11.70
C ARG A 113 -8.47 12.39 11.92
N ALA A 114 -8.70 13.39 12.77
CA ALA A 114 -10.04 13.82 13.14
C ALA A 114 -10.87 14.27 11.91
N GLY A 115 -10.24 14.98 10.98
CA GLY A 115 -10.89 15.40 9.73
C GLY A 115 -11.22 14.24 8.81
N PHE A 116 -10.33 13.25 8.75
CA PHE A 116 -10.53 12.05 7.94
C PHE A 116 -11.60 11.13 8.55
N GLU A 117 -11.61 10.93 9.87
CA GLU A 117 -12.64 10.13 10.55
C GLU A 117 -14.04 10.75 10.43
N ALA A 118 -14.15 12.09 10.54
CA ALA A 118 -15.41 12.79 10.28
C ALA A 118 -15.87 12.64 8.83
N LEU A 119 -14.95 12.65 7.87
CA LEU A 119 -15.24 12.43 6.46
C LEU A 119 -15.71 10.99 6.20
N SER A 120 -14.98 9.99 6.68
CA SER A 120 -15.31 8.57 6.49
C SER A 120 -16.64 8.20 7.13
N ALA A 121 -16.93 8.72 8.33
CA ALA A 121 -18.23 8.56 8.98
C ALA A 121 -19.36 9.19 8.14
N SER A 122 -19.15 10.40 7.59
CA SER A 122 -20.12 11.07 6.71
C SER A 122 -20.34 10.32 5.39
N ALA A 123 -19.33 9.58 4.91
CA ALA A 123 -19.39 8.73 3.73
C ALA A 123 -19.99 7.34 4.02
N GLY A 124 -20.38 7.06 5.26
CA GLY A 124 -20.96 5.77 5.68
C GLY A 124 -19.94 4.62 5.72
N TRP A 125 -18.66 4.92 5.98
CA TRP A 125 -17.65 3.90 6.16
C TRP A 125 -17.72 3.36 7.60
N ASP A 126 -17.15 2.18 7.82
CA ASP A 126 -17.09 1.55 9.13
C ASP A 126 -16.30 2.42 10.13
N ALA A 127 -16.54 2.20 11.41
CA ALA A 127 -15.75 2.84 12.46
C ALA A 127 -14.27 2.42 12.35
N PRO A 128 -13.33 3.33 12.73
CA PRO A 128 -11.91 2.98 12.76
C PRO A 128 -11.63 1.79 13.66
N ALA A 129 -10.83 0.85 13.16
CA ALA A 129 -10.36 -0.30 13.91
C ALA A 129 -8.83 -0.39 13.85
N GLU A 130 -8.21 -0.99 14.88
CA GLU A 130 -6.78 -1.28 14.86
C GLU A 130 -6.47 -2.24 13.69
N ASP A 131 -5.54 -1.86 12.84
CA ASP A 131 -5.15 -2.63 11.65
C ASP A 131 -3.70 -3.13 11.75
N GLY A 132 -2.91 -2.62 12.68
CA GLY A 132 -1.55 -3.09 12.93
C GLY A 132 -0.62 -2.06 13.56
N LEU A 133 0.67 -2.33 13.46
CA LEU A 133 1.71 -1.47 14.00
C LEU A 133 2.67 -1.02 12.91
N MET A 134 2.95 0.27 12.85
CA MET A 134 4.07 0.82 12.09
C MET A 134 5.26 0.98 13.04
N VAL A 135 6.35 0.32 12.73
CA VAL A 135 7.59 0.40 13.50
C VAL A 135 8.58 1.27 12.76
N THR A 136 9.18 2.22 13.46
CA THR A 136 10.26 3.07 12.96
C THR A 136 11.45 2.93 13.88
N GLY A 137 12.64 2.68 13.33
CA GLY A 137 13.88 2.57 14.11
C GLY A 137 15.10 2.82 13.24
N ARG A 138 16.29 2.73 13.88
CA ARG A 138 17.57 2.91 13.21
C ARG A 138 18.08 1.58 12.67
N ALA A 139 18.51 1.57 11.40
CA ALA A 139 18.97 0.35 10.74
C ALA A 139 20.08 -0.37 11.51
N GLY A 140 21.04 0.39 12.09
CA GLY A 140 22.10 -0.18 12.92
C GLY A 140 21.59 -0.88 14.17
N ALA A 141 20.67 -0.25 14.90
CA ALA A 141 20.07 -0.83 16.12
C ALA A 141 19.21 -2.06 15.79
N MET A 142 18.46 -2.01 14.69
CA MET A 142 17.65 -3.15 14.20
C MET A 142 18.56 -4.35 13.85
N ALA A 143 19.66 -4.11 13.14
CA ALA A 143 20.62 -5.16 12.79
C ALA A 143 21.27 -5.76 14.03
N GLU A 144 21.71 -4.94 14.99
CA GLU A 144 22.35 -5.40 16.24
C GLU A 144 21.42 -6.27 17.08
N VAL A 145 20.19 -5.84 17.29
CA VAL A 145 19.21 -6.61 18.08
C VAL A 145 19.03 -8.00 17.50
N VAL A 146 18.86 -8.10 16.15
CA VAL A 146 18.72 -9.40 15.50
C VAL A 146 20.02 -10.22 15.64
N GLY A 147 21.18 -9.59 15.52
CA GLY A 147 22.49 -10.22 15.70
C GLY A 147 22.69 -10.88 17.08
N THR A 148 22.01 -10.40 18.12
CA THR A 148 22.07 -10.99 19.47
C THR A 148 21.30 -12.31 19.61
N TRP A 149 20.49 -12.68 18.65
CA TRP A 149 19.67 -13.90 18.71
C TRP A 149 20.47 -15.13 18.30
N ARG A 150 21.32 -15.60 19.23
CA ARG A 150 22.31 -16.67 18.99
C ARG A 150 21.76 -17.89 18.28
N ALA A 151 20.56 -18.37 18.67
CA ALA A 151 19.93 -19.54 18.05
C ALA A 151 19.56 -19.34 16.57
N ILE A 152 19.30 -18.10 16.17
CA ILE A 152 19.02 -17.74 14.79
C ILE A 152 20.33 -17.55 14.04
N VAL A 153 21.27 -16.79 14.62
CA VAL A 153 22.56 -16.50 14.02
C VAL A 153 23.36 -17.77 13.76
N SER A 154 23.38 -18.73 14.69
CA SER A 154 24.08 -20.00 14.48
C SER A 154 23.47 -20.84 13.32
N ARG A 155 22.17 -20.80 13.13
CA ARG A 155 21.52 -21.46 11.98
C ARG A 155 21.80 -20.75 10.65
N LEU A 156 21.88 -19.42 10.69
CA LEU A 156 22.15 -18.59 9.53
C LEU A 156 23.63 -18.61 9.11
N ALA A 157 24.51 -19.08 10.00
CA ALA A 157 25.95 -19.23 9.72
C ALA A 157 26.29 -20.40 8.78
N HIS A 158 25.30 -21.17 8.31
CA HIS A 158 25.47 -22.20 7.29
C HIS A 158 25.12 -21.67 5.88
N PRO A 159 26.04 -21.01 5.19
CA PRO A 159 25.79 -20.40 3.88
C PRO A 159 25.34 -21.42 2.82
N ASP A 160 25.71 -22.68 2.96
CA ASP A 160 25.32 -23.78 2.07
C ASP A 160 23.81 -24.12 2.13
N LEU A 161 23.14 -23.72 3.22
CA LEU A 161 21.73 -24.00 3.43
C LEU A 161 20.83 -22.80 3.15
N TYR A 162 21.34 -21.58 3.42
CA TYR A 162 20.56 -20.37 3.35
C TYR A 162 21.35 -19.26 2.69
N GLU A 163 20.78 -18.67 1.68
CA GLU A 163 21.35 -17.52 0.97
C GLU A 163 20.37 -16.36 0.99
N TYR A 164 20.88 -15.17 1.26
CA TYR A 164 20.16 -13.92 1.10
C TYR A 164 20.79 -13.18 -0.06
N ALA A 165 20.21 -13.37 -1.24
CA ALA A 165 20.72 -12.80 -2.46
C ALA A 165 20.12 -11.43 -2.75
N PRO A 166 20.85 -10.54 -3.46
CA PRO A 166 20.27 -9.33 -4.02
C PRO A 166 19.07 -9.65 -4.92
N MET A 167 18.16 -8.70 -5.07
CA MET A 167 16.92 -8.85 -5.83
C MET A 167 17.16 -8.87 -7.35
N ASN A 168 17.82 -9.93 -7.83
CA ASN A 168 18.03 -10.19 -9.25
C ASN A 168 17.33 -11.51 -9.63
N LEU A 169 16.17 -11.40 -10.29
CA LEU A 169 15.31 -12.54 -10.61
C LEU A 169 15.66 -13.14 -11.95
N SER A 170 16.16 -14.38 -11.96
CA SER A 170 16.26 -15.21 -13.15
C SER A 170 14.86 -15.62 -13.67
N LYS A 171 14.80 -16.24 -14.85
CA LYS A 171 13.55 -16.80 -15.37
C LYS A 171 12.98 -17.89 -14.44
N ALA A 172 13.85 -18.77 -13.92
CA ALA A 172 13.45 -19.80 -12.96
C ALA A 172 12.88 -19.21 -11.67
N ASP A 173 13.51 -18.15 -11.14
CA ASP A 173 13.03 -17.45 -9.95
C ASP A 173 11.63 -16.87 -10.16
N ARG A 174 11.36 -16.27 -11.32
CA ARG A 174 10.03 -15.73 -11.65
C ARG A 174 8.95 -16.80 -11.61
N THR A 175 9.25 -18.00 -12.11
CA THR A 175 8.34 -19.15 -12.06
C THR A 175 8.07 -19.57 -10.61
N THR A 176 9.11 -19.68 -9.79
CA THR A 176 8.99 -20.03 -8.37
C THR A 176 8.22 -18.98 -7.58
N VAL A 177 8.51 -17.70 -7.80
CA VAL A 177 7.78 -16.57 -7.18
C VAL A 177 6.30 -16.61 -7.56
N SER A 178 5.97 -16.86 -8.85
CA SER A 178 4.58 -16.98 -9.29
C SER A 178 3.86 -18.15 -8.59
N ALA A 179 4.52 -19.29 -8.43
CA ALA A 179 3.97 -20.42 -7.70
C ALA A 179 3.75 -20.10 -6.20
N CYS A 180 4.67 -19.35 -5.57
CA CYS A 180 4.48 -18.87 -4.20
C CYS A 180 3.29 -17.92 -4.07
N LEU A 181 3.12 -16.98 -5.01
CA LEU A 181 2.02 -16.01 -4.99
C LEU A 181 0.64 -16.64 -5.23
N SER A 182 0.59 -17.84 -5.81
CA SER A 182 -0.66 -18.58 -6.00
C SER A 182 -1.17 -19.24 -4.71
N ARG A 183 -0.42 -19.18 -3.62
CA ARG A 183 -0.79 -19.80 -2.34
C ARG A 183 -1.71 -18.89 -1.52
N PRO A 184 -2.62 -19.45 -0.70
CA PRO A 184 -3.49 -18.67 0.18
C PRO A 184 -2.73 -17.74 1.13
N GLU A 185 -1.55 -18.17 1.61
CA GLU A 185 -0.71 -17.39 2.54
C GLU A 185 -0.08 -16.16 1.90
N ALA A 186 -0.03 -16.10 0.59
CA ALA A 186 0.42 -14.95 -0.19
C ALA A 186 -0.76 -14.09 -0.70
N ALA A 187 -1.99 -14.36 -0.25
CA ALA A 187 -3.16 -13.59 -0.68
C ALA A 187 -2.97 -12.09 -0.42
N GLY A 188 -3.21 -11.28 -1.45
CA GLY A 188 -3.02 -9.83 -1.40
C GLY A 188 -1.59 -9.34 -1.62
N MET A 189 -0.60 -10.22 -1.70
CA MET A 189 0.78 -9.85 -2.01
C MET A 189 0.97 -9.62 -3.51
N LEU A 190 1.80 -8.64 -3.84
CA LEU A 190 2.16 -8.31 -5.23
C LEU A 190 3.43 -9.03 -5.69
N GLY A 191 4.33 -9.28 -4.77
CA GLY A 191 5.59 -9.98 -5.02
C GLY A 191 6.62 -9.18 -5.80
N PRO A 192 7.85 -9.73 -5.89
CA PRO A 192 8.99 -9.00 -6.44
C PRO A 192 8.91 -8.72 -7.95
N VAL A 193 8.12 -9.48 -8.70
CA VAL A 193 7.98 -9.26 -10.15
C VAL A 193 7.16 -8.02 -10.44
N VAL A 194 6.03 -7.86 -9.74
CA VAL A 194 5.12 -6.72 -9.92
C VAL A 194 5.70 -5.46 -9.31
N LEU A 195 6.34 -5.58 -8.14
CA LEU A 195 6.91 -4.45 -7.42
C LEU A 195 8.31 -4.02 -7.90
N ALA A 196 8.88 -4.70 -8.91
CA ALA A 196 10.24 -4.47 -9.40
C ALA A 196 10.58 -2.99 -9.63
N HIS A 197 9.64 -2.22 -10.19
CA HIS A 197 9.84 -0.80 -10.51
C HIS A 197 9.80 0.13 -9.29
N ARG A 198 9.33 -0.36 -8.13
CA ARG A 198 9.18 0.40 -6.88
C ARG A 198 10.22 0.02 -5.84
N MET A 199 10.83 -1.15 -5.98
CA MET A 199 11.80 -1.67 -5.03
C MET A 199 13.12 -0.92 -5.07
N ALA A 200 13.76 -0.89 -3.90
CA ALA A 200 15.17 -0.58 -3.74
C ALA A 200 15.98 -1.90 -3.69
N PRO A 201 16.57 -2.35 -4.81
CA PRO A 201 17.17 -3.69 -4.91
C PRO A 201 18.29 -3.91 -3.89
N ASP A 202 19.03 -2.85 -3.55
CA ASP A 202 20.12 -2.90 -2.56
C ASP A 202 19.64 -3.20 -1.14
N PHE A 203 18.36 -2.96 -0.84
CA PHE A 203 17.77 -3.13 0.49
C PHE A 203 16.71 -4.23 0.52
N SER A 204 16.47 -4.88 -0.63
CA SER A 204 15.58 -6.03 -0.78
C SER A 204 16.40 -7.32 -0.86
N ALA A 205 15.81 -8.44 -0.46
CA ALA A 205 16.49 -9.72 -0.52
C ALA A 205 15.57 -10.84 -0.99
N LEU A 206 16.12 -11.74 -1.79
CA LEU A 206 15.57 -13.08 -2.02
C LEU A 206 16.09 -14.02 -0.94
N ILE A 207 15.22 -14.84 -0.40
CA ILE A 207 15.56 -15.91 0.53
C ILE A 207 15.65 -17.19 -0.28
N ARG A 208 16.86 -17.78 -0.33
CA ARG A 208 17.09 -19.03 -1.05
C ARG A 208 17.43 -20.16 -0.08
N ARG A 209 17.01 -21.35 -0.44
CA ARG A 209 17.46 -22.60 0.17
C ARG A 209 17.91 -23.53 -0.94
N GLN A 210 19.16 -23.97 -0.89
CA GLN A 210 19.76 -24.82 -1.92
C GLN A 210 19.52 -24.25 -3.35
N GLY A 211 19.73 -22.93 -3.51
CA GLY A 211 19.55 -22.22 -4.77
C GLY A 211 18.11 -21.88 -5.15
N ILE A 212 17.09 -22.48 -4.50
CA ILE A 212 15.67 -22.26 -4.82
C ILE A 212 15.13 -21.10 -4.01
N VAL A 213 14.40 -20.17 -4.63
CA VAL A 213 13.71 -19.08 -3.94
C VAL A 213 12.58 -19.64 -3.08
N VAL A 214 12.63 -19.40 -1.78
CA VAL A 214 11.61 -19.80 -0.81
C VAL A 214 10.95 -18.62 -0.13
N GLY A 215 11.40 -17.40 -0.42
CA GLY A 215 10.82 -16.19 0.14
C GLY A 215 11.54 -14.92 -0.35
N TRP A 216 11.07 -13.79 0.16
CA TRP A 216 11.64 -12.47 -0.13
C TRP A 216 11.35 -11.45 0.98
N VAL A 217 12.15 -10.39 1.00
CA VAL A 217 11.88 -9.13 1.70
C VAL A 217 11.99 -8.03 0.66
N LEU A 218 10.94 -7.25 0.48
CA LEU A 218 10.89 -6.14 -0.46
C LEU A 218 10.93 -4.83 0.29
N ALA A 219 11.74 -3.90 -0.20
CA ALA A 219 11.90 -2.60 0.40
C ALA A 219 11.85 -1.50 -0.67
N SER A 220 11.30 -0.36 -0.31
CA SER A 220 11.30 0.86 -1.12
C SER A 220 12.02 1.99 -0.40
N GLN A 221 12.56 2.91 -1.16
CA GLN A 221 13.19 4.10 -0.61
C GLN A 221 12.12 5.18 -0.37
N ALA A 222 11.81 5.45 0.90
CA ALA A 222 10.82 6.43 1.30
C ALA A 222 11.39 7.88 1.29
N ALA A 223 12.68 8.04 1.59
CA ALA A 223 13.44 9.27 1.51
C ALA A 223 14.93 8.96 1.36
N GLU A 224 15.80 9.97 1.22
CA GLU A 224 17.24 9.82 0.97
C GLU A 224 17.93 8.82 1.92
N ARG A 225 17.58 8.86 3.22
CA ARG A 225 18.13 7.96 4.25
C ARG A 225 17.05 7.16 4.98
N SER A 226 15.95 6.85 4.28
CA SER A 226 14.81 6.14 4.86
C SER A 226 14.33 5.03 3.94
N ILE A 227 14.31 3.81 4.46
CA ILE A 227 13.84 2.60 3.78
C ILE A 227 12.57 2.11 4.46
N HIS A 228 11.57 1.83 3.64
CA HIS A 228 10.35 1.15 4.06
C HIS A 228 10.38 -0.30 3.57
N TYR A 229 10.18 -1.25 4.48
CA TYR A 229 10.08 -2.67 4.17
C TYR A 229 8.61 -2.99 3.90
N ASP A 230 8.27 -3.04 2.61
CA ASP A 230 6.89 -3.05 2.13
C ASP A 230 6.22 -4.42 2.25
N GLU A 231 6.96 -5.48 1.90
CA GLU A 231 6.40 -6.82 1.80
C GLU A 231 7.44 -7.86 2.19
N ALA A 232 7.03 -8.87 2.93
CA ALA A 232 7.86 -10.03 3.24
C ALA A 232 7.04 -11.32 3.16
N PHE A 233 7.58 -12.29 2.42
CA PHE A 233 7.00 -13.63 2.26
C PHE A 233 8.03 -14.69 2.57
N LEU A 234 7.60 -15.74 3.24
CA LEU A 234 8.36 -16.98 3.39
C LEU A 234 7.39 -18.16 3.22
N ASP A 235 7.79 -19.12 2.43
CA ASP A 235 7.05 -20.37 2.27
C ASP A 235 6.69 -20.98 3.64
N PRO A 236 5.43 -21.31 3.90
CA PRO A 236 4.94 -21.83 5.19
C PRO A 236 5.75 -22.97 5.77
N VAL A 237 6.32 -23.82 4.91
CA VAL A 237 7.20 -24.94 5.32
C VAL A 237 8.41 -24.44 6.14
N TYR A 238 8.81 -23.18 5.97
CA TYR A 238 9.99 -22.58 6.62
C TYR A 238 9.65 -21.57 7.71
N TRP A 239 8.39 -21.35 8.09
CA TRP A 239 8.00 -20.33 9.07
C TRP A 239 8.71 -20.39 10.41
N HIS A 240 9.12 -21.57 10.84
CA HIS A 240 9.80 -21.78 12.13
C HIS A 240 11.33 -21.88 12.00
N SER A 241 11.87 -21.67 10.81
CA SER A 241 13.32 -21.80 10.55
C SER A 241 14.17 -20.63 11.03
N GLY A 242 13.56 -19.46 11.23
CA GLY A 242 14.28 -18.20 11.48
C GLY A 242 14.77 -17.50 10.21
N MET A 243 14.57 -18.07 9.02
CA MET A 243 15.04 -17.52 7.74
C MET A 243 14.55 -16.10 7.49
N MET A 244 13.28 -15.80 7.81
CA MET A 244 12.73 -14.45 7.66
C MET A 244 13.48 -13.43 8.53
N ILE A 245 13.81 -13.80 9.76
CA ILE A 245 14.57 -12.93 10.67
C ILE A 245 15.99 -12.69 10.13
N GLY A 246 16.61 -13.74 9.56
CA GLY A 246 17.90 -13.58 8.88
C GLY A 246 17.86 -12.66 7.67
N ALA A 247 16.79 -12.73 6.89
CA ALA A 247 16.58 -11.82 5.76
C ALA A 247 16.45 -10.37 6.21
N TYR A 248 15.67 -10.09 7.26
CA TYR A 248 15.59 -8.76 7.84
C TYR A 248 16.95 -8.28 8.41
N HIS A 249 17.69 -9.17 9.09
CA HIS A 249 19.05 -8.83 9.56
C HIS A 249 19.96 -8.43 8.39
N HIS A 250 19.96 -9.24 7.32
CA HIS A 250 20.71 -8.94 6.10
C HIS A 250 20.35 -7.57 5.53
N CYS A 251 19.05 -7.28 5.38
CA CYS A 251 18.56 -6.02 4.84
C CYS A 251 18.93 -4.82 5.73
N TYR A 252 18.75 -4.92 7.04
CA TYR A 252 19.13 -3.84 7.98
C TYR A 252 20.63 -3.61 8.03
N ALA A 253 21.44 -4.68 8.06
CA ALA A 253 22.90 -4.56 8.04
C ALA A 253 23.39 -3.89 6.75
N ARG A 254 22.80 -4.26 5.61
CA ARG A 254 23.11 -3.63 4.33
C ARG A 254 22.67 -2.17 4.27
N GLN A 255 21.47 -1.85 4.77
CA GLN A 255 21.01 -0.47 4.90
C GLN A 255 21.97 0.35 5.79
N ALA A 256 22.36 -0.18 6.93
CA ALA A 256 23.30 0.49 7.83
C ALA A 256 24.69 0.70 7.19
N ALA A 257 25.15 -0.24 6.37
CA ALA A 257 26.41 -0.13 5.65
C ALA A 257 26.38 0.92 4.53
N LEU A 258 25.29 1.00 3.76
CA LEU A 258 25.19 1.87 2.58
C LEU A 258 24.69 3.28 2.90
N LEU A 259 23.72 3.41 3.84
CA LEU A 259 23.08 4.69 4.20
C LEU A 259 23.50 5.21 5.59
N GLY A 260 24.34 4.46 6.30
CA GLY A 260 24.75 4.76 7.66
C GLY A 260 23.82 4.15 8.72
N ARG A 261 24.39 3.88 9.92
CA ARG A 261 23.72 3.21 11.04
C ARG A 261 22.48 3.93 11.54
N ASP A 262 22.45 5.26 11.41
CA ASP A 262 21.34 6.13 11.81
C ASP A 262 20.26 6.29 10.73
N SER A 263 20.39 5.59 9.58
CA SER A 263 19.35 5.58 8.56
C SER A 263 18.07 4.96 9.09
N VAL A 264 16.92 5.48 8.64
CA VAL A 264 15.60 5.11 9.16
C VAL A 264 15.09 3.86 8.45
N ALA A 265 14.75 2.85 9.24
CA ALA A 265 14.06 1.64 8.78
C ALA A 265 12.62 1.66 9.29
N THR A 266 11.66 1.42 8.41
CA THR A 266 10.24 1.31 8.79
C THR A 266 9.64 0.03 8.24
N TYR A 267 8.73 -0.59 8.99
CA TYR A 267 7.95 -1.71 8.53
C TYR A 267 6.57 -1.73 9.19
N TYR A 268 5.62 -2.32 8.50
CA TYR A 268 4.27 -2.54 9.00
C TYR A 268 4.09 -3.98 9.48
N THR A 269 3.38 -4.16 10.60
CA THR A 269 3.05 -5.47 11.15
C THR A 269 1.54 -5.68 11.09
N ASP A 270 1.13 -6.65 10.29
CA ASP A 270 -0.27 -7.03 10.11
C ASP A 270 -0.83 -7.69 11.39
N PRO A 271 -1.99 -7.24 11.91
CA PRO A 271 -2.61 -7.80 13.11
C PRO A 271 -3.07 -9.25 12.93
N THR A 272 -3.32 -9.70 11.70
CA THR A 272 -3.66 -11.09 11.40
C THR A 272 -2.49 -12.05 11.64
N ARG A 273 -1.29 -11.50 11.89
CA ARG A 273 -0.07 -12.24 12.23
C ARG A 273 0.34 -12.02 13.69
N PRO A 274 -0.39 -12.54 14.67
CA PRO A 274 -0.20 -12.21 16.09
C PRO A 274 1.21 -12.54 16.62
N ARG A 275 1.89 -13.54 16.04
CA ARG A 275 3.28 -13.86 16.37
C ARG A 275 4.25 -12.73 15.97
N MET A 276 4.01 -12.08 14.82
CA MET A 276 4.82 -10.93 14.40
C MET A 276 4.55 -9.71 15.28
N VAL A 277 3.29 -9.47 15.63
CA VAL A 277 2.93 -8.41 16.59
C VAL A 277 3.62 -8.63 17.95
N ALA A 278 3.58 -9.85 18.47
CA ALA A 278 4.23 -10.22 19.73
C ALA A 278 5.76 -10.08 19.64
N LEU A 279 6.37 -10.51 18.52
CA LEU A 279 7.80 -10.34 18.24
C LEU A 279 8.20 -8.87 18.23
N THR A 280 7.43 -8.05 17.50
CA THR A 280 7.62 -6.61 17.42
C THR A 280 7.57 -5.96 18.79
N ARG A 281 6.51 -6.20 19.56
CA ARG A 281 6.36 -5.65 20.91
C ARG A 281 7.46 -6.09 21.86
N ARG A 282 7.89 -7.35 21.80
CA ARG A 282 8.88 -7.91 22.72
C ARG A 282 10.32 -7.56 22.36
N ARG A 283 10.66 -7.52 21.07
CA ARG A 283 12.04 -7.46 20.60
C ARG A 283 12.43 -6.15 19.95
N PHE A 284 11.53 -5.55 19.20
CA PHE A 284 11.81 -4.31 18.50
C PHE A 284 11.33 -3.07 19.25
N ALA A 285 10.26 -3.16 20.04
CA ALA A 285 9.78 -2.01 20.80
C ALA A 285 10.86 -1.35 21.70
N PRO A 286 11.75 -2.10 22.38
CA PRO A 286 12.77 -1.50 23.24
C PRO A 286 13.81 -0.68 22.49
N ILE A 287 13.97 -0.86 21.17
CA ILE A 287 14.99 -0.21 20.35
C ILE A 287 14.40 0.63 19.22
N ALA A 288 13.09 0.60 19.05
CA ALA A 288 12.41 1.42 18.06
C ALA A 288 12.38 2.89 18.51
N ASP A 289 12.61 3.80 17.57
CA ASP A 289 12.42 5.22 17.80
C ASP A 289 10.92 5.54 18.02
N ARG A 290 10.05 4.76 17.34
CA ARG A 290 8.60 4.91 17.41
C ARG A 290 7.88 3.62 17.03
N ILE A 291 6.83 3.30 17.78
CA ILE A 291 5.79 2.35 17.39
C ILE A 291 4.48 3.09 17.37
N GLU A 292 3.78 3.04 16.24
CA GLU A 292 2.52 3.72 16.03
C GLU A 292 1.44 2.70 15.68
N THR A 293 0.29 2.80 16.36
CA THR A 293 -0.90 2.05 15.97
C THR A 293 -1.41 2.57 14.63
N ILE A 294 -1.59 1.67 13.70
CA ILE A 294 -2.26 1.95 12.42
C ILE A 294 -3.72 1.59 12.56
N LEU A 295 -4.56 2.54 12.25
CA LEU A 295 -6.00 2.39 12.17
C LEU A 295 -6.42 2.21 10.71
N ALA A 296 -7.47 1.44 10.49
CA ALA A 296 -8.13 1.35 9.20
C ALA A 296 -9.63 1.64 9.32
N VAL A 297 -10.15 2.31 8.32
CA VAL A 297 -11.59 2.37 8.04
C VAL A 297 -11.85 1.58 6.77
N ARG A 298 -12.96 0.86 6.73
CA ARG A 298 -13.36 0.03 5.60
C ARG A 298 -14.77 0.39 5.16
N SER A 299 -15.10 0.04 3.93
CA SER A 299 -16.47 0.07 3.45
C SER A 299 -16.65 -0.99 2.37
N ALA A 300 -17.74 -1.71 2.44
CA ALA A 300 -18.17 -2.55 1.34
C ALA A 300 -18.53 -1.66 0.13
N VAL A 301 -18.24 -2.15 -1.05
CA VAL A 301 -18.63 -1.49 -2.29
C VAL A 301 -19.77 -2.31 -2.91
N ALA A 302 -20.95 -1.70 -3.01
CA ALA A 302 -22.07 -2.34 -3.68
C ALA A 302 -21.68 -2.60 -5.15
N ARG A 303 -21.75 -3.86 -5.59
CA ARG A 303 -21.60 -4.17 -7.01
C ARG A 303 -22.68 -3.43 -7.77
N PRO A 304 -22.36 -2.73 -8.88
CA PRO A 304 -23.40 -2.17 -9.72
C PRO A 304 -24.33 -3.33 -10.10
N SER A 305 -25.60 -3.20 -9.76
CA SER A 305 -26.63 -4.16 -10.17
C SER A 305 -26.54 -4.28 -11.69
N SER A 306 -26.31 -5.50 -12.18
CA SER A 306 -26.39 -5.79 -13.62
C SER A 306 -27.85 -5.63 -14.06
N THR A 307 -28.25 -4.39 -14.29
CA THR A 307 -29.51 -4.11 -14.96
C THR A 307 -29.33 -4.59 -16.39
N SER A 308 -29.86 -5.77 -16.66
CA SER A 308 -29.93 -6.33 -17.99
C SER A 308 -30.62 -5.31 -18.88
N PHE A 309 -29.86 -4.69 -19.77
CA PHE A 309 -30.40 -3.93 -20.88
C PHE A 309 -31.11 -4.92 -21.79
N ASN A 310 -32.38 -5.14 -21.50
CA ASN A 310 -33.29 -5.94 -22.35
C ASN A 310 -33.61 -5.09 -23.57
N ARG A 311 -32.74 -5.14 -24.59
CA ARG A 311 -33.02 -4.60 -25.92
C ARG A 311 -34.04 -5.49 -26.57
N LYS A 312 -35.35 -5.29 -26.28
CA LYS A 312 -36.43 -5.65 -27.18
C LYS A 312 -36.45 -4.64 -28.31
N GLY A 313 -35.63 -4.85 -29.34
CA GLY A 313 -35.77 -4.26 -30.65
C GLY A 313 -36.73 -5.10 -31.46
N SER A 314 -37.98 -4.69 -31.51
CA SER A 314 -38.98 -5.20 -32.45
C SER A 314 -38.58 -4.82 -33.88
N ILE A 315 -38.17 -5.81 -34.67
CA ILE A 315 -38.00 -5.64 -36.12
C ILE A 315 -39.37 -5.85 -36.75
N HIS A 316 -40.03 -4.77 -37.18
CA HIS A 316 -41.15 -4.84 -38.09
C HIS A 316 -40.60 -5.03 -39.51
N GLU A 317 -40.75 -6.25 -40.04
CA GLU A 317 -40.65 -6.49 -41.47
C GLU A 317 -41.89 -5.93 -42.16
N HIS A 318 -41.73 -4.88 -42.96
CA HIS A 318 -42.67 -4.52 -43.99
C HIS A 318 -42.33 -5.31 -45.26
N ARG A 319 -43.13 -6.36 -45.54
CA ARG A 319 -43.28 -6.87 -46.90
C ARG A 319 -44.27 -5.95 -47.64
N SER A 320 -43.81 -5.43 -48.76
CA SER A 320 -44.70 -4.86 -49.81
C SER A 320 -44.55 -5.65 -51.08
N ALA A 321 -45.68 -5.89 -51.71
CA ALA A 321 -45.95 -6.62 -52.95
C ALA A 321 -45.12 -6.16 -54.14
#